data_7800fd60f7667044e0c67e1a11a0c357
#
_entry.id   7800fd60f7667044e0c67e1a11a0c357
#
_cell.length_a   1.000
_cell.length_b   1.000
_cell.length_c   1.000
_cell.angle_alpha   90.00
_cell.angle_beta   90.00
_cell.angle_gamma   90.00
#
_symmetry.space_group_name_H-M   'P 1'
#
loop_
_entity.id
_entity.type
_entity.pdbx_description
1 polymer ?
#
loop_
_entity_poly.entity_id
_entity_poly.type
_entity_poly.pdbx_seq_one_letter_code
_entity_poly.pdbx_strand_id
1 'polypeptide(L)'
;MNLGGLIGLIIGLGAAVLAVGALALFFVRGGQAQKKLAARMAQAQPGAIARIVEVGSSSSSQSYGDLSVALRLEVTPAFGSAYQTISVWQIQPIHIPDVQLGKTLPVKVDAQNPKIIYPDVPWATQPDTTEFNEDDMTN
;
A
#
# COMPACT_ATOMS: atom_id res chain seq x y z
N MET A 1 -9.86 -8.53 -41.83
CA MET A 1 -9.37 -7.90 -40.67
C MET A 1 -10.37 -7.98 -39.55
N ASN A 2 -9.95 -8.42 -38.45
CA ASN A 2 -10.87 -8.73 -37.38
C ASN A 2 -10.82 -7.72 -36.23
N LEU A 3 -11.11 -6.48 -36.55
CA LEU A 3 -11.36 -5.47 -35.52
C LEU A 3 -12.52 -5.92 -34.63
N GLY A 4 -13.52 -6.57 -35.20
CA GLY A 4 -14.63 -7.12 -34.42
C GLY A 4 -14.22 -8.21 -33.45
N GLY A 5 -13.26 -9.09 -33.84
CA GLY A 5 -12.74 -10.11 -32.94
C GLY A 5 -11.90 -9.54 -31.82
N LEU A 6 -11.11 -8.50 -32.09
CA LEU A 6 -10.30 -7.84 -31.09
C LEU A 6 -11.17 -7.07 -30.09
N ILE A 7 -12.19 -6.39 -30.57
CA ILE A 7 -13.15 -5.69 -29.73
C ILE A 7 -13.96 -6.70 -28.89
N GLY A 8 -14.33 -7.83 -29.47
CA GLY A 8 -15.00 -8.89 -28.73
C GLY A 8 -14.15 -9.47 -27.60
N LEU A 9 -12.85 -9.61 -27.81
CA LEU A 9 -11.92 -10.09 -26.79
C LEU A 9 -11.80 -9.09 -25.64
N ILE A 10 -11.69 -7.81 -25.96
CA ILE A 10 -11.59 -6.73 -24.95
C ILE A 10 -12.89 -6.64 -24.16
N ILE A 11 -14.03 -6.75 -24.81
CA ILE A 11 -15.33 -6.74 -24.14
C ILE A 11 -15.50 -7.97 -23.26
N GLY A 12 -15.02 -9.13 -23.69
CA GLY A 12 -15.04 -10.33 -22.89
C GLY A 12 -14.23 -10.23 -21.62
N LEU A 13 -13.03 -9.67 -21.70
CA LEU A 13 -12.18 -9.40 -20.54
C LEU A 13 -12.80 -8.35 -19.62
N GLY A 14 -13.37 -7.30 -20.18
CA GLY A 14 -14.06 -6.27 -19.42
C GLY A 14 -15.29 -6.81 -18.69
N ALA A 15 -16.07 -7.67 -19.34
CA ALA A 15 -17.22 -8.29 -18.73
C ALA A 15 -16.84 -9.22 -17.57
N ALA A 16 -15.76 -9.99 -17.72
CA ALA A 16 -15.26 -10.85 -16.66
C ALA A 16 -14.81 -10.03 -15.42
N VAL A 17 -14.11 -8.93 -15.65
CA VAL A 17 -13.68 -8.03 -14.58
C VAL A 17 -14.88 -7.37 -13.90
N LEU A 18 -15.88 -6.96 -14.67
CA LEU A 18 -17.10 -6.38 -14.12
C LEU A 18 -17.92 -7.40 -13.32
N ALA A 19 -17.98 -8.66 -13.76
CA ALA A 19 -18.67 -9.70 -13.02
C ALA A 19 -18.02 -9.98 -11.67
N VAL A 20 -16.69 -10.04 -11.63
CA VAL A 20 -15.95 -10.19 -10.38
C VAL A 20 -16.14 -8.97 -9.49
N GLY A 21 -16.14 -7.78 -10.06
CA GLY A 21 -16.41 -6.55 -9.33
C GLY A 21 -17.82 -6.49 -8.75
N ALA A 22 -18.84 -6.95 -9.50
CA ALA A 22 -20.21 -6.99 -9.04
C ALA A 22 -20.41 -8.00 -7.91
N LEU A 23 -19.81 -9.18 -8.00
CA LEU A 23 -19.79 -10.18 -6.93
C LEU A 23 -19.13 -9.63 -5.68
N ALA A 24 -18.03 -8.91 -5.86
CA ALA A 24 -17.32 -8.26 -4.78
C ALA A 24 -18.18 -7.21 -4.07
N LEU A 25 -18.94 -6.41 -4.81
CA LEU A 25 -19.86 -5.42 -4.24
C LEU A 25 -21.00 -6.07 -3.45
N PHE A 26 -21.44 -7.25 -3.88
CA PHE A 26 -22.53 -7.96 -3.23
C PHE A 26 -22.15 -8.48 -1.85
N PHE A 27 -20.91 -8.89 -1.67
CA PHE A 27 -20.44 -9.43 -0.39
C PHE A 27 -20.05 -8.36 0.63
N VAL A 28 -20.10 -7.06 0.29
CA VAL A 28 -19.33 -6.08 1.06
C VAL A 28 -20.06 -4.81 1.38
N ARG A 29 -21.22 -4.91 1.88
CA ARG A 29 -21.81 -3.72 2.52
C ARG A 29 -21.08 -3.27 3.78
N GLY A 30 -20.08 -4.00 4.26
CA GLY A 30 -19.34 -3.66 5.48
C GLY A 30 -17.82 -3.47 5.32
N GLY A 31 -17.26 -3.59 4.10
CA GLY A 31 -15.80 -3.55 3.91
C GLY A 31 -15.33 -2.81 2.67
N GLN A 32 -16.06 -1.79 2.22
CA GLN A 32 -15.70 -1.03 1.03
C GLN A 32 -14.31 -0.39 1.12
N ALA A 33 -13.93 0.10 2.30
CA ALA A 33 -12.61 0.69 2.52
C ALA A 33 -11.50 -0.35 2.39
N GLN A 34 -11.68 -1.54 2.95
CA GLN A 34 -10.70 -2.62 2.84
C GLN A 34 -10.56 -3.14 1.43
N LYS A 35 -11.63 -3.13 0.65
CA LYS A 35 -11.58 -3.55 -0.76
C LYS A 35 -10.93 -2.52 -1.66
N LYS A 36 -11.18 -1.25 -1.42
CA LYS A 36 -10.44 -0.19 -2.11
C LYS A 36 -8.95 -0.32 -1.84
N LEU A 37 -8.58 -0.55 -0.59
CA LEU A 37 -7.20 -0.77 -0.21
C LEU A 37 -6.61 -1.99 -0.92
N ALA A 38 -7.29 -3.14 -0.87
CA ALA A 38 -6.83 -4.36 -1.52
C ALA A 38 -6.69 -4.19 -3.03
N ALA A 39 -7.64 -3.52 -3.68
CA ALA A 39 -7.57 -3.24 -5.11
C ALA A 39 -6.40 -2.33 -5.46
N ARG A 40 -6.17 -1.29 -4.68
CA ARG A 40 -5.04 -0.39 -4.89
C ARG A 40 -3.70 -1.06 -4.62
N MET A 41 -3.61 -1.88 -3.59
CA MET A 41 -2.40 -2.67 -3.29
C MET A 41 -2.11 -3.65 -4.42
N ALA A 42 -3.13 -4.27 -5.02
CA ALA A 42 -2.96 -5.19 -6.14
C ALA A 42 -2.42 -4.48 -7.39
N GLN A 43 -2.72 -3.19 -7.56
CA GLN A 43 -2.24 -2.37 -8.67
C GLN A 43 -0.92 -1.65 -8.36
N ALA A 44 -0.47 -1.69 -7.11
CA ALA A 44 0.75 -1.03 -6.71
C ALA A 44 1.97 -1.60 -7.42
N GLN A 45 2.93 -0.74 -7.74
CA GLN A 45 4.13 -1.12 -8.47
C GLN A 45 5.15 -1.73 -7.52
N PRO A 46 5.55 -2.99 -7.73
CA PRO A 46 6.60 -3.64 -6.94
C PRO A 46 8.00 -3.21 -7.38
N GLY A 47 9.01 -3.65 -6.66
CA GLY A 47 10.40 -3.44 -7.01
C GLY A 47 11.00 -2.17 -6.46
N ALA A 48 10.25 -1.41 -5.67
CA ALA A 48 10.78 -0.25 -4.95
C ALA A 48 11.41 -0.68 -3.64
N ILE A 49 12.37 0.12 -3.16
CA ILE A 49 13.02 -0.07 -1.88
C ILE A 49 12.85 1.22 -1.08
N ALA A 50 12.47 1.09 0.18
CA ALA A 50 12.41 2.20 1.11
C ALA A 50 13.50 2.07 2.15
N ARG A 51 14.22 3.17 2.40
CA ARG A 51 15.16 3.29 3.51
C ARG A 51 14.54 4.17 4.58
N ILE A 52 14.58 3.73 5.82
CA ILE A 52 14.03 4.48 6.94
C ILE A 52 15.03 5.56 7.34
N VAL A 53 14.63 6.82 7.14
CA VAL A 53 15.49 7.98 7.44
C VAL A 53 15.08 8.69 8.72
N GLU A 54 13.90 8.42 9.22
CA GLU A 54 13.43 8.94 10.52
C GLU A 54 12.31 8.04 11.04
N VAL A 55 12.34 7.77 12.33
CA VAL A 55 11.28 7.05 13.04
C VAL A 55 10.55 8.07 13.90
N GLY A 56 9.27 8.25 13.64
CA GLY A 56 8.44 9.19 14.37
C GLY A 56 7.73 8.54 15.55
N SER A 57 6.56 9.06 15.87
CA SER A 57 5.76 8.56 16.97
C SER A 57 5.23 7.13 16.69
N SER A 58 5.01 6.40 17.76
CA SER A 58 4.37 5.10 17.67
C SER A 58 3.23 5.00 18.68
N SER A 59 2.19 4.26 18.32
CA SER A 59 1.07 3.99 19.22
C SER A 59 0.68 2.53 19.11
N SER A 60 0.23 1.97 20.24
CA SER A 60 -0.26 0.59 20.22
C SER A 60 -1.64 0.52 19.56
N SER A 61 -1.80 -0.43 18.65
CA SER A 61 -3.11 -0.77 18.11
C SER A 61 -3.93 -1.48 19.18
N GLN A 62 -5.21 -1.15 19.30
CA GLN A 62 -6.11 -1.84 20.19
C GLN A 62 -6.51 -3.22 19.67
N SER A 63 -6.28 -3.49 18.38
CA SER A 63 -6.57 -4.78 17.77
C SER A 63 -5.27 -5.54 17.56
N TYR A 64 -5.17 -6.75 18.05
CA TYR A 64 -4.09 -7.72 17.77
C TYR A 64 -2.69 -7.34 18.27
N GLY A 65 -2.53 -6.26 19.04
CA GLY A 65 -1.23 -5.89 19.62
C GLY A 65 -0.21 -5.31 18.65
N ASP A 66 -0.58 -5.01 17.41
CA ASP A 66 0.30 -4.37 16.46
C ASP A 66 0.55 -2.90 16.84
N LEU A 67 1.71 -2.39 16.45
CA LEU A 67 2.07 -0.99 16.68
C LEU A 67 1.89 -0.20 15.39
N SER A 68 1.25 0.97 15.51
CA SER A 68 1.27 1.98 14.45
C SER A 68 2.52 2.82 14.59
N VAL A 69 3.35 2.84 13.57
CA VAL A 69 4.63 3.56 13.60
C VAL A 69 4.69 4.51 12.42
N ALA A 70 4.94 5.79 12.71
CA ALA A 70 5.16 6.79 11.67
C ALA A 70 6.63 6.75 11.24
N LEU A 71 6.84 6.67 9.94
CA LEU A 71 8.17 6.54 9.34
C LEU A 71 8.35 7.56 8.23
N ARG A 72 9.48 8.24 8.23
CA ARG A 72 9.94 8.96 7.04
C ARG A 72 10.79 8.01 6.22
N LEU A 73 10.39 7.84 4.97
CA LEU A 73 11.00 6.88 4.06
C LEU A 73 11.66 7.62 2.89
N GLU A 74 12.87 7.20 2.54
CA GLU A 74 13.46 7.52 1.24
C GLU A 74 13.14 6.36 0.31
N VAL A 75 12.28 6.62 -0.67
CA VAL A 75 11.80 5.59 -1.59
C VAL A 75 12.58 5.67 -2.89
N THR A 76 13.20 4.56 -3.26
CA THR A 76 13.81 4.40 -4.57
C THR A 76 12.90 3.50 -5.39
N PRO A 77 12.12 4.05 -6.32
CA PRO A 77 11.22 3.24 -7.14
C PRO A 77 12.00 2.40 -8.14
N ALA A 78 11.35 1.38 -8.72
CA ALA A 78 11.96 0.57 -9.77
C ALA A 78 12.38 1.42 -10.97
N PHE A 79 11.62 2.46 -11.27
CA PHE A 79 11.90 3.42 -12.34
C PHE A 79 11.69 4.83 -11.79
N GLY A 80 12.68 5.68 -11.95
CA GLY A 80 12.60 7.07 -11.51
C GLY A 80 13.58 7.41 -10.39
N SER A 81 13.50 8.65 -9.93
CA SER A 81 14.40 9.18 -8.92
C SER A 81 13.90 8.88 -7.50
N ALA A 82 14.81 8.76 -6.56
CA ALA A 82 14.48 8.62 -5.15
C ALA A 82 13.76 9.88 -4.63
N TYR A 83 12.83 9.67 -3.71
CA TYR A 83 12.07 10.75 -3.07
C TYR A 83 11.75 10.37 -1.63
N GLN A 84 11.34 11.35 -0.83
CA GLN A 84 10.95 11.10 0.53
C GLN A 84 9.45 11.23 0.70
N THR A 85 8.91 10.39 1.56
CA THR A 85 7.49 10.42 1.95
C THR A 85 7.34 9.94 3.38
N ILE A 86 6.18 10.20 3.96
CA ILE A 86 5.84 9.75 5.31
C ILE A 86 4.76 8.69 5.19
N SER A 87 4.95 7.60 5.92
CA SER A 87 3.95 6.52 6.02
C SER A 87 3.75 6.15 7.48
N VAL A 88 2.52 5.77 7.80
CA VAL A 88 2.20 5.17 9.09
C VAL A 88 1.81 3.72 8.82
N TRP A 89 2.61 2.79 9.33
CA TRP A 89 2.39 1.37 9.14
C TRP A 89 2.02 0.69 10.44
N GLN A 90 1.19 -0.34 10.34
CA GLN A 90 0.94 -1.26 11.44
C GLN A 90 1.96 -2.39 11.37
N ILE A 91 2.71 -2.58 12.45
CA ILE A 91 3.87 -3.47 12.49
C ILE A 91 3.73 -4.43 13.67
N GLN A 92 3.99 -5.70 13.41
CA GLN A 92 4.07 -6.70 14.47
C GLN A 92 5.23 -6.37 15.40
N PRO A 93 5.03 -6.37 16.73
CA PRO A 93 6.04 -5.89 17.68
C PRO A 93 7.39 -6.59 17.59
N ILE A 94 7.41 -7.88 17.26
CA ILE A 94 8.65 -8.64 17.09
C ILE A 94 9.54 -8.11 15.96
N HIS A 95 8.94 -7.38 15.00
CA HIS A 95 9.65 -6.84 13.85
C HIS A 95 10.00 -5.35 13.99
N ILE A 96 9.76 -4.75 15.15
CA ILE A 96 10.15 -3.35 15.40
C ILE A 96 11.65 -3.11 15.13
N PRO A 97 12.56 -4.01 15.48
CA PRO A 97 13.99 -3.81 15.12
C PRO A 97 14.26 -3.71 13.62
N ASP A 98 13.37 -4.23 12.79
CA ASP A 98 13.52 -4.20 11.34
C ASP A 98 13.10 -2.88 10.70
N VAL A 99 12.44 -2.00 11.47
CA VAL A 99 11.98 -0.68 11.01
C VAL A 99 12.72 0.46 11.69
N GLN A 100 13.93 0.23 12.12
CA GLN A 100 14.77 1.25 12.73
C GLN A 100 15.50 2.09 11.68
N LEU A 101 16.03 3.21 12.14
CA LEU A 101 16.78 4.15 11.30
C LEU A 101 17.85 3.43 10.48
N GLY A 102 17.91 3.71 9.20
CA GLY A 102 18.88 3.15 8.27
C GLY A 102 18.52 1.78 7.69
N LYS A 103 17.47 1.13 8.17
CA LYS A 103 17.00 -0.14 7.60
C LYS A 103 16.34 0.08 6.26
N THR A 104 16.47 -0.92 5.40
CA THR A 104 15.83 -0.93 4.07
C THR A 104 14.82 -2.06 3.99
N LEU A 105 13.72 -1.79 3.30
CA LEU A 105 12.62 -2.74 3.14
C LEU A 105 12.11 -2.71 1.70
N PRO A 106 11.70 -3.86 1.16
CA PRO A 106 10.98 -3.87 -0.10
C PRO A 106 9.59 -3.26 0.10
N VAL A 107 9.18 -2.44 -0.85
CA VAL A 107 7.89 -1.75 -0.80
C VAL A 107 7.23 -1.74 -2.17
N LYS A 108 5.94 -1.45 -2.18
CA LYS A 108 5.17 -1.19 -3.40
C LYS A 108 4.69 0.25 -3.39
N VAL A 109 4.78 0.89 -4.53
CA VAL A 109 4.34 2.28 -4.70
C VAL A 109 2.93 2.27 -5.26
N ASP A 110 2.02 3.02 -4.63
CA ASP A 110 0.65 3.14 -5.11
C ASP A 110 0.62 3.72 -6.52
N ALA A 111 -0.19 3.10 -7.41
CA ALA A 111 -0.23 3.50 -8.82
C ALA A 111 -0.87 4.87 -9.03
N GLN A 112 -1.70 5.33 -8.10
CA GLN A 112 -2.42 6.60 -8.19
C GLN A 112 -1.73 7.73 -7.44
N ASN A 113 -1.00 7.40 -6.36
CA ASN A 113 -0.33 8.41 -5.55
C ASN A 113 1.03 7.87 -5.07
N PRO A 114 2.15 8.36 -5.62
CA PRO A 114 3.48 7.87 -5.24
C PRO A 114 3.87 8.16 -3.79
N LYS A 115 3.16 9.01 -3.09
CA LYS A 115 3.38 9.26 -1.67
C LYS A 115 2.84 8.13 -0.77
N ILE A 116 1.96 7.29 -1.30
CA ILE A 116 1.40 6.16 -0.57
C ILE A 116 2.26 4.93 -0.85
N ILE A 117 2.85 4.38 0.20
CA ILE A 117 3.82 3.30 0.13
C ILE A 117 3.29 2.12 0.95
N TYR A 118 3.19 0.97 0.31
CA TYR A 118 2.78 -0.26 0.98
C TYR A 118 4.01 -1.09 1.31
N PRO A 119 4.19 -1.52 2.56
CA PRO A 119 5.28 -2.44 2.88
C PRO A 119 5.05 -3.79 2.18
N ASP A 120 6.09 -4.31 1.53
CA ASP A 120 6.03 -5.59 0.83
C ASP A 120 6.66 -6.68 1.70
N VAL A 121 6.20 -6.77 2.93
CA VAL A 121 6.60 -7.76 3.93
C VAL A 121 5.34 -8.25 4.67
N PRO A 122 5.33 -9.51 5.14
CA PRO A 122 4.11 -10.07 5.76
C PRO A 122 3.80 -9.53 7.15
N TRP A 123 4.75 -8.87 7.80
CA TRP A 123 4.63 -8.42 9.20
C TRP A 123 4.33 -6.93 9.34
N ALA A 124 4.13 -6.22 8.24
CA ALA A 124 3.77 -4.80 8.25
C ALA A 124 2.70 -4.54 7.20
N THR A 125 1.77 -3.63 7.52
CA THR A 125 0.69 -3.25 6.62
C THR A 125 0.48 -1.74 6.63
N GLN A 126 0.07 -1.21 5.49
CA GLN A 126 -0.49 0.13 5.37
C GLN A 126 -1.99 0.02 5.66
N PRO A 127 -2.52 0.65 6.73
CA PRO A 127 -3.89 0.42 7.16
C PRO A 127 -4.95 1.01 6.21
N ASP A 128 -4.61 2.05 5.46
CA ASP A 128 -5.54 2.67 4.51
C ASP A 128 -4.78 3.38 3.38
N THR A 129 -5.51 4.12 2.55
CA THR A 129 -4.95 4.88 1.42
C THR A 129 -4.77 6.36 1.74
N THR A 130 -4.65 6.72 3.00
CA THR A 130 -4.44 8.09 3.45
C THR A 130 -3.01 8.54 3.16
N GLU A 131 -2.88 9.76 2.70
CA GLU A 131 -1.58 10.43 2.60
C GLU A 131 -1.22 11.01 3.99
N PHE A 132 0.01 10.77 4.41
CA PHE A 132 0.51 11.23 5.71
C PHE A 132 1.41 12.46 5.52
N ASN A 133 1.55 13.27 6.58
CA ASN A 133 2.31 14.50 6.53
C ASN A 133 3.20 14.66 7.78
N GLU A 134 3.88 15.80 7.89
CA GLU A 134 4.82 16.05 8.97
C GLU A 134 4.20 15.95 10.37
N ASP A 135 2.93 16.27 10.50
CA ASP A 135 2.24 16.21 11.80
C ASP A 135 2.13 14.77 12.30
N ASP A 136 2.09 13.80 11.39
CA ASP A 136 2.03 12.38 11.75
C ASP A 136 3.33 11.89 12.39
N MET A 137 4.43 12.59 12.17
CA MET A 137 5.72 12.25 12.74
C MET A 137 5.88 12.70 14.21
N THR A 138 5.05 13.63 14.67
CA THR A 138 5.22 14.29 15.97
C THR A 138 4.15 13.95 17.00
N ASN A 139 3.11 13.22 16.63
CA ASN A 139 2.01 12.87 17.56
C ASN A 139 2.20 11.57 18.28
#